data_842a3e5f7411bbf9f50545ffb9e6a9bb
#
_entry.id   842a3e5f7411bbf9f50545ffb9e6a9bb
#
_cell.length_a   1.000
_cell.length_b   1.000
_cell.length_c   1.000
_cell.angle_alpha   90.00
_cell.angle_beta   90.00
_cell.angle_gamma   90.00
#
_symmetry.space_group_name_H-M   'P 1'
#
loop_
_entity.id
_entity.type
_entity.pdbx_description
1 polymer ?
#
loop_
_entity_poly.entity_id
_entity_poly.type
_entity_poly.pdbx_seq_one_letter_code
_entity_poly.pdbx_strand_id
1 'polypeptide(L)'
;MSIKAYRPVTPAQRQKTTEDYDQITTKKPMKALLQAKKQQAGKNNQGRITVRHRGGGVKRHYRILTHNLPKNLTLTVEEIEYDPNRSARIARVKDQNGVYYYVVADTKMTKGTKFSTGDEAAVEDSNRLPLENIPVGTFVYAIEITPGRGAQMVRAAGASAQLMAKENGYATLKMPSGEVRKVLSACEASIGVVSNLQHQNVKIGSAGRRRRKGIRPTVRGVVMNATDHPHGGGDGGRHGTGKAPRTPWGQLTLGFRTRHNKKTNKMIVRSRHEGKRK
;
A
#
# COMPACT_ATOMS: atom_id res chain seq x y z
N MET A 1 12.05 -0.81 14.66
CA MET A 1 11.93 0.51 14.00
C MET A 1 11.40 1.51 14.99
N SER A 2 12.10 2.60 15.19
CA SER A 2 11.68 3.73 16.04
C SER A 2 11.10 4.86 15.18
N ILE A 3 10.28 5.70 15.81
CA ILE A 3 9.79 6.94 15.22
C ILE A 3 10.55 8.07 15.89
N LYS A 4 11.21 8.91 15.09
CA LYS A 4 11.89 10.10 15.57
C LYS A 4 10.88 11.21 15.82
N ALA A 5 10.73 11.63 17.07
CA ALA A 5 10.00 12.83 17.46
C ALA A 5 10.93 14.05 17.43
N TYR A 6 10.35 15.24 17.30
CA TYR A 6 11.09 16.51 17.29
C TYR A 6 10.75 17.35 18.53
N ARG A 7 11.68 18.16 18.96
CA ARG A 7 11.43 19.14 20.04
C ARG A 7 10.34 20.12 19.60
N PRO A 8 9.38 20.49 20.46
CA PRO A 8 8.24 21.34 20.13
C PRO A 8 8.58 22.83 20.04
N VAL A 9 9.62 23.18 19.29
CA VAL A 9 10.16 24.57 19.20
C VAL A 9 9.25 25.47 18.37
N THR A 10 8.52 24.89 17.40
CA THR A 10 7.58 25.60 16.52
C THR A 10 6.28 24.83 16.38
N PRO A 11 5.14 25.51 16.01
CA PRO A 11 3.86 24.83 15.78
C PRO A 11 3.97 23.64 14.82
N ALA A 12 4.79 23.76 13.77
CA ALA A 12 4.99 22.68 12.78
C ALA A 12 5.77 21.48 13.35
N GLN A 13 6.68 21.72 14.29
CA GLN A 13 7.50 20.67 14.92
C GLN A 13 6.81 20.00 16.11
N ARG A 14 5.86 20.67 16.76
CA ARG A 14 5.16 20.18 17.95
C ARG A 14 4.58 18.77 17.80
N GLN A 15 4.03 18.44 16.63
CA GLN A 15 3.42 17.15 16.36
C GLN A 15 4.15 16.37 15.26
N LYS A 16 5.25 16.90 14.75
CA LYS A 16 5.99 16.28 13.66
C LYS A 16 6.72 15.03 14.14
N THR A 17 6.55 13.95 13.38
CA THR A 17 7.38 12.75 13.50
C THR A 17 7.94 12.36 12.15
N THR A 18 9.01 11.58 12.13
CA THR A 18 9.58 10.99 10.91
C THR A 18 9.90 9.54 11.17
N GLU A 19 9.89 8.77 10.09
CA GLU A 19 10.40 7.41 10.11
C GLU A 19 11.88 7.42 10.45
N ASP A 20 12.33 6.40 11.14
CA ASP A 20 13.73 6.04 11.26
C ASP A 20 14.15 5.31 9.99
N TYR A 21 15.31 5.66 9.46
CA TYR A 21 15.85 5.12 8.23
C TYR A 21 17.01 4.13 8.45
N ASP A 22 17.19 3.63 9.68
CA ASP A 22 18.30 2.76 10.07
C ASP A 22 18.36 1.45 9.25
N GLN A 23 17.21 0.96 8.80
CA GLN A 23 17.16 -0.23 7.95
C GLN A 23 17.62 0.01 6.50
N ILE A 24 17.78 1.26 6.09
CA ILE A 24 18.18 1.59 4.73
C ILE A 24 19.69 1.51 4.64
N THR A 25 20.17 0.58 3.83
CA THR A 25 21.60 0.33 3.66
C THR A 25 22.24 1.25 2.61
N THR A 26 21.46 1.69 1.62
CA THR A 26 21.95 2.62 0.59
C THR A 26 20.94 3.70 0.23
N LYS A 27 21.46 4.89 -0.09
CA LYS A 27 20.66 6.03 -0.57
C LYS A 27 20.62 6.12 -2.10
N LYS A 28 21.50 5.40 -2.80
CA LYS A 28 21.64 5.45 -4.25
C LYS A 28 20.89 4.29 -4.90
N PRO A 29 19.80 4.55 -5.64
CA PRO A 29 19.08 3.51 -6.36
C PRO A 29 19.88 3.03 -7.57
N MET A 30 19.63 1.79 -8.00
CA MET A 30 20.24 1.20 -9.18
C MET A 30 19.66 1.84 -10.45
N LYS A 31 20.53 2.49 -11.26
CA LYS A 31 20.10 3.27 -12.45
C LYS A 31 19.36 2.39 -13.49
N ALA A 32 19.79 1.15 -13.70
CA ALA A 32 19.19 0.24 -14.67
C ALA A 32 17.72 -0.10 -14.35
N LEU A 33 17.32 -0.05 -13.07
CA LEU A 33 15.96 -0.34 -12.60
C LEU A 33 15.14 0.93 -12.33
N LEU A 34 15.56 2.10 -12.87
CA LEU A 34 14.85 3.36 -12.71
C LEU A 34 14.18 3.78 -14.02
N GLN A 35 12.98 4.31 -13.89
CA GLN A 35 12.23 4.92 -14.97
C GLN A 35 11.78 6.32 -14.60
N ALA A 36 11.77 7.24 -15.56
CA ALA A 36 11.22 8.56 -15.37
C ALA A 36 9.71 8.48 -15.12
N LYS A 37 9.22 9.16 -14.07
CA LYS A 37 7.81 9.19 -13.73
C LYS A 37 7.22 10.56 -14.04
N LYS A 38 6.40 10.65 -15.09
CA LYS A 38 5.61 11.85 -15.38
C LYS A 38 4.49 12.02 -14.34
N GLN A 39 4.27 13.25 -13.89
CA GLN A 39 3.18 13.58 -12.96
C GLN A 39 1.96 14.02 -13.77
N GLN A 40 0.86 13.28 -13.65
CA GLN A 40 -0.41 13.59 -14.32
C GLN A 40 -1.32 14.53 -13.51
N ALA A 41 -0.94 14.85 -12.26
CA ALA A 41 -1.69 15.76 -11.38
C ALA A 41 -3.19 15.41 -11.24
N GLY A 42 -3.53 14.12 -11.31
CA GLY A 42 -4.92 13.64 -11.21
C GLY A 42 -5.77 13.89 -12.45
N LYS A 43 -5.15 14.18 -13.59
CA LYS A 43 -5.81 14.36 -14.89
C LYS A 43 -5.87 13.04 -15.67
N ASN A 44 -6.94 12.87 -16.45
CA ASN A 44 -7.08 11.77 -17.39
C ASN A 44 -6.35 12.07 -18.73
N ASN A 45 -6.51 11.17 -19.72
CA ASN A 45 -5.94 11.33 -21.06
C ASN A 45 -6.47 12.57 -21.82
N GLN A 46 -7.69 13.04 -21.46
CA GLN A 46 -8.30 14.27 -22.03
C GLN A 46 -7.92 15.55 -21.28
N GLY A 47 -7.04 15.45 -20.26
CA GLY A 47 -6.64 16.60 -19.44
C GLY A 47 -7.65 17.02 -18.35
N ARG A 48 -8.80 16.33 -18.21
CA ARG A 48 -9.80 16.61 -17.18
C ARG A 48 -9.39 16.04 -15.83
N ILE A 49 -9.66 16.76 -14.75
CA ILE A 49 -9.34 16.32 -13.39
C ILE A 49 -10.34 15.24 -12.98
N THR A 50 -9.87 14.00 -12.84
CA THR A 50 -10.64 12.85 -12.35
C THR A 50 -10.35 12.53 -10.89
N VAL A 51 -9.15 12.87 -10.40
CA VAL A 51 -8.75 12.74 -8.99
C VAL A 51 -8.34 14.11 -8.48
N ARG A 52 -9.20 14.73 -7.65
CA ARG A 52 -8.93 16.07 -7.09
C ARG A 52 -7.78 16.05 -6.09
N HIS A 53 -7.22 17.23 -5.82
CA HIS A 53 -6.19 17.50 -4.80
C HIS A 53 -4.88 16.71 -5.02
N ARG A 54 -4.48 16.50 -6.28
CA ARG A 54 -3.20 15.89 -6.66
C ARG A 54 -2.35 16.86 -7.48
N GLY A 55 -1.04 16.76 -7.35
CA GLY A 55 -0.05 17.52 -8.14
C GLY A 55 0.87 18.41 -7.31
N GLY A 56 1.88 19.00 -7.96
CA GLY A 56 2.86 19.89 -7.35
C GLY A 56 3.79 19.24 -6.32
N GLY A 57 4.01 17.94 -6.42
CA GLY A 57 4.95 17.20 -5.58
C GLY A 57 6.39 17.27 -6.12
N VAL A 58 7.34 16.76 -5.32
CA VAL A 58 8.74 16.60 -5.74
C VAL A 58 8.83 15.58 -6.90
N LYS A 59 9.73 15.85 -7.88
CA LYS A 59 10.04 14.92 -8.97
C LYS A 59 10.50 13.58 -8.40
N ARG A 60 9.96 12.49 -8.91
CA ARG A 60 10.27 11.13 -8.46
C ARG A 60 10.62 10.25 -9.64
N HIS A 61 11.57 9.34 -9.41
CA HIS A 61 11.83 8.22 -10.32
C HIS A 61 11.01 7.02 -9.86
N TYR A 62 10.47 6.27 -10.81
CA TYR A 62 9.81 5.00 -10.54
C TYR A 62 10.88 3.91 -10.42
N ARG A 63 10.75 3.02 -9.44
CA ARG A 63 11.54 1.81 -9.31
C ARG A 63 10.76 0.68 -9.97
N ILE A 64 11.39 0.02 -10.93
CA ILE A 64 10.79 -1.12 -11.61
C ILE A 64 10.86 -2.30 -10.64
N LEU A 65 9.72 -2.64 -10.02
CA LEU A 65 9.63 -3.80 -9.15
C LEU A 65 9.20 -5.01 -9.93
N THR A 66 9.87 -6.13 -9.67
CA THR A 66 9.51 -7.44 -10.18
C THR A 66 8.47 -8.04 -9.25
N HIS A 67 7.22 -8.10 -9.72
CA HIS A 67 6.10 -8.66 -8.99
C HIS A 67 5.87 -10.14 -9.30
N ASN A 68 6.41 -10.62 -10.41
CA ASN A 68 6.43 -12.00 -10.83
C ASN A 68 7.90 -12.42 -10.94
N LEU A 69 8.44 -12.95 -9.85
CA LEU A 69 9.79 -13.50 -9.83
C LEU A 69 9.82 -14.84 -10.58
N PRO A 70 10.90 -15.15 -11.30
CA PRO A 70 11.07 -16.48 -11.85
C PRO A 70 11.03 -17.53 -10.74
N LYS A 71 10.51 -18.71 -11.04
CA LYS A 71 10.45 -19.84 -10.10
C LYS A 71 11.81 -20.48 -9.90
N ASN A 72 11.97 -21.17 -8.79
CA ASN A 72 13.15 -21.98 -8.43
C ASN A 72 14.46 -21.19 -8.44
N LEU A 73 14.40 -19.92 -7.99
CA LEU A 73 15.58 -19.10 -7.81
C LEU A 73 15.88 -18.90 -6.32
N THR A 74 17.17 -18.93 -6.01
CA THR A 74 17.69 -18.43 -4.74
C THR A 74 18.20 -17.01 -4.96
N LEU A 75 17.65 -16.07 -4.21
CA LEU A 75 17.93 -14.65 -4.30
C LEU A 75 18.64 -14.17 -3.04
N THR A 76 19.65 -13.33 -3.20
CA THR A 76 20.38 -12.73 -2.08
C THR A 76 20.07 -11.23 -2.01
N VAL A 77 19.69 -10.75 -0.84
CA VAL A 77 19.45 -9.32 -0.58
C VAL A 77 20.79 -8.60 -0.52
N GLU A 78 21.06 -7.72 -1.48
CA GLU A 78 22.26 -6.89 -1.44
C GLU A 78 22.05 -5.61 -0.65
N GLU A 79 20.92 -4.91 -0.89
CA GLU A 79 20.66 -3.63 -0.27
C GLU A 79 19.17 -3.44 -0.01
N ILE A 80 18.85 -2.70 1.05
CA ILE A 80 17.48 -2.22 1.34
C ILE A 80 17.43 -0.73 1.03
N GLU A 81 16.44 -0.32 0.23
CA GLU A 81 16.33 1.03 -0.31
C GLU A 81 15.01 1.70 0.04
N TYR A 82 15.05 3.03 0.06
CA TYR A 82 13.85 3.87 0.14
C TYR A 82 13.20 4.04 -1.24
N ASP A 83 11.89 3.80 -1.34
CA ASP A 83 11.11 4.13 -2.53
C ASP A 83 10.12 5.26 -2.24
N PRO A 84 10.23 6.43 -2.91
CA PRO A 84 9.29 7.55 -2.71
C PRO A 84 7.89 7.29 -3.28
N ASN A 85 7.68 6.18 -4.01
CA ASN A 85 6.41 5.87 -4.67
C ASN A 85 5.52 4.95 -3.83
N ARG A 86 6.05 4.36 -2.77
CA ARG A 86 5.33 3.46 -1.86
C ARG A 86 5.67 3.69 -0.41
N SER A 87 4.87 3.14 0.47
CA SER A 87 5.09 3.23 1.91
C SER A 87 6.09 2.19 2.42
N ALA A 88 6.16 1.02 1.79
CA ALA A 88 7.09 -0.05 2.12
C ALA A 88 8.52 0.27 1.65
N ARG A 89 9.53 -0.34 2.29
CA ARG A 89 10.90 -0.40 1.78
C ARG A 89 10.96 -1.40 0.63
N ILE A 90 11.99 -1.28 -0.21
CA ILE A 90 12.28 -2.24 -1.28
C ILE A 90 13.65 -2.85 -1.05
N ALA A 91 13.78 -4.12 -1.40
CA ALA A 91 15.05 -4.82 -1.40
C ALA A 91 15.57 -4.93 -2.83
N ARG A 92 16.84 -4.57 -3.04
CA ARG A 92 17.59 -4.92 -4.24
C ARG A 92 18.16 -6.30 -4.02
N VAL A 93 17.74 -7.24 -4.84
CA VAL A 93 18.15 -8.63 -4.76
C VAL A 93 18.89 -9.06 -6.01
N LYS A 94 19.81 -10.00 -5.85
CA LYS A 94 20.62 -10.58 -6.92
C LYS A 94 20.36 -12.07 -6.98
N ASP A 95 20.18 -12.61 -8.18
CA ASP A 95 20.10 -14.04 -8.40
C ASP A 95 21.50 -14.67 -8.55
N GLN A 96 21.54 -16.00 -8.72
CA GLN A 96 22.77 -16.75 -8.94
C GLN A 96 23.46 -16.39 -10.26
N ASN A 97 22.73 -15.91 -11.25
CA ASN A 97 23.22 -15.51 -12.56
C ASN A 97 23.71 -14.06 -12.60
N GLY A 98 23.64 -13.34 -11.48
CA GLY A 98 24.07 -11.95 -11.41
C GLY A 98 23.01 -10.92 -11.83
N VAL A 99 21.77 -11.34 -12.12
CA VAL A 99 20.68 -10.42 -12.50
C VAL A 99 20.07 -9.78 -11.25
N TYR A 100 19.78 -8.48 -11.36
CA TYR A 100 19.22 -7.69 -10.26
C TYR A 100 17.72 -7.48 -10.40
N TYR A 101 17.04 -7.58 -9.28
CA TYR A 101 15.60 -7.28 -9.18
C TYR A 101 15.31 -6.35 -8.00
N TYR A 102 14.24 -5.58 -8.09
CA TYR A 102 13.64 -4.92 -6.93
C TYR A 102 12.41 -5.69 -6.49
N VAL A 103 12.33 -6.00 -5.21
CA VAL A 103 11.17 -6.63 -4.56
C VAL A 103 10.68 -5.80 -3.37
N VAL A 104 9.46 -6.03 -2.92
CA VAL A 104 8.96 -5.42 -1.69
C VAL A 104 9.65 -6.11 -0.51
N ALA A 105 10.37 -5.35 0.30
CA ALA A 105 11.06 -5.88 1.46
C ALA A 105 10.09 -6.27 2.57
N ASP A 106 10.35 -7.34 3.27
CA ASP A 106 9.69 -7.69 4.51
C ASP A 106 10.40 -7.07 5.73
N THR A 107 9.87 -7.36 6.91
CA THR A 107 10.36 -6.82 8.19
C THR A 107 11.68 -7.44 8.62
N LYS A 108 11.93 -8.69 8.24
CA LYS A 108 13.10 -9.49 8.64
C LYS A 108 14.24 -9.46 7.64
N MET A 109 13.99 -9.00 6.41
CA MET A 109 15.03 -8.85 5.40
C MET A 109 16.11 -7.87 5.86
N THR A 110 17.35 -8.33 5.82
CA THR A 110 18.59 -7.57 6.04
C THR A 110 19.54 -7.81 4.88
N LYS A 111 20.60 -7.00 4.79
CA LYS A 111 21.67 -7.23 3.82
C LYS A 111 22.29 -8.62 4.03
N GLY A 112 22.44 -9.40 2.95
CA GLY A 112 22.93 -10.76 2.98
C GLY A 112 21.87 -11.85 3.20
N THR A 113 20.64 -11.51 3.54
CA THR A 113 19.54 -12.49 3.65
C THR A 113 19.34 -13.21 2.32
N LYS A 114 19.28 -14.53 2.35
CA LYS A 114 18.94 -15.36 1.20
C LYS A 114 17.50 -15.81 1.33
N PHE A 115 16.77 -15.85 0.23
CA PHE A 115 15.41 -16.37 0.16
C PHE A 115 15.17 -17.05 -1.18
N SER A 116 14.24 -17.99 -1.21
CA SER A 116 13.94 -18.82 -2.38
C SER A 116 12.54 -18.55 -2.91
N THR A 117 12.36 -18.82 -4.20
CA THR A 117 11.07 -18.71 -4.90
C THR A 117 10.74 -20.05 -5.53
N GLY A 118 9.43 -20.42 -5.55
CA GLY A 118 8.95 -21.61 -6.25
C GLY A 118 8.36 -22.66 -5.33
N ASP A 119 8.02 -23.79 -5.94
CA ASP A 119 7.20 -24.83 -5.30
C ASP A 119 7.99 -25.61 -4.22
N GLU A 120 9.32 -25.71 -4.37
CA GLU A 120 10.22 -26.44 -3.48
C GLU A 120 10.88 -25.55 -2.40
N ALA A 121 10.56 -24.26 -2.37
CA ALA A 121 11.12 -23.36 -1.38
C ALA A 121 10.69 -23.76 0.05
N ALA A 122 11.59 -23.64 1.02
CA ALA A 122 11.29 -23.90 2.43
C ALA A 122 10.23 -22.91 2.96
N VAL A 123 9.47 -23.35 3.98
CA VAL A 123 8.45 -22.51 4.63
C VAL A 123 9.13 -21.58 5.65
N GLU A 124 9.82 -20.57 5.15
CA GLU A 124 10.58 -19.58 5.94
C GLU A 124 10.17 -18.17 5.56
N ASP A 125 10.46 -17.22 6.45
CA ASP A 125 10.19 -15.81 6.18
C ASP A 125 10.93 -15.34 4.93
N SER A 126 10.31 -14.42 4.18
CA SER A 126 10.79 -13.87 2.90
C SER A 126 10.63 -14.79 1.70
N ASN A 127 10.55 -16.10 1.87
CA ASN A 127 10.38 -17.05 0.77
C ASN A 127 9.02 -16.86 0.09
N ARG A 128 8.98 -17.12 -1.21
CA ARG A 128 7.79 -16.98 -2.04
C ARG A 128 7.36 -18.34 -2.57
N LEU A 129 6.17 -18.78 -2.18
CA LEU A 129 5.61 -20.09 -2.49
C LEU A 129 4.17 -19.98 -2.99
N PRO A 130 3.64 -21.01 -3.68
CA PRO A 130 2.22 -21.20 -3.86
C PRO A 130 1.50 -21.32 -2.51
N LEU A 131 0.29 -20.75 -2.41
CA LEU A 131 -0.50 -20.78 -1.17
C LEU A 131 -0.82 -22.21 -0.70
N GLU A 132 -0.85 -23.18 -1.61
CA GLU A 132 -1.05 -24.60 -1.27
C GLU A 132 0.08 -25.19 -0.42
N ASN A 133 1.31 -24.70 -0.58
CA ASN A 133 2.49 -25.18 0.15
C ASN A 133 2.70 -24.45 1.49
N ILE A 134 1.98 -23.33 1.72
CA ILE A 134 2.12 -22.53 2.96
C ILE A 134 1.19 -23.08 4.04
N PRO A 135 1.65 -23.35 5.27
CA PRO A 135 0.81 -23.81 6.37
C PRO A 135 -0.30 -22.83 6.74
N VAL A 136 -1.45 -23.35 7.19
CA VAL A 136 -2.55 -22.56 7.73
C VAL A 136 -2.10 -21.83 8.99
N GLY A 137 -2.57 -20.59 9.19
CA GLY A 137 -2.16 -19.72 10.29
C GLY A 137 -1.01 -18.76 9.94
N THR A 138 -0.24 -19.03 8.88
CA THR A 138 0.91 -18.23 8.46
C THR A 138 0.49 -16.85 7.95
N PHE A 139 1.31 -15.83 8.26
CA PHE A 139 1.16 -14.50 7.69
C PHE A 139 1.87 -14.41 6.34
N VAL A 140 1.19 -13.84 5.36
CA VAL A 140 1.68 -13.72 3.99
C VAL A 140 1.48 -12.31 3.45
N TYR A 141 2.32 -11.90 2.52
CA TYR A 141 2.25 -10.62 1.81
C TYR A 141 2.54 -10.78 0.32
N ALA A 142 2.47 -9.71 -0.46
CA ALA A 142 2.73 -9.71 -1.90
C ALA A 142 1.98 -10.83 -2.66
N ILE A 143 0.67 -10.97 -2.39
CA ILE A 143 -0.18 -12.08 -2.82
C ILE A 143 -0.65 -11.86 -4.25
N GLU A 144 -0.64 -12.91 -5.06
CA GLU A 144 -1.28 -12.94 -6.37
C GLU A 144 -2.80 -13.08 -6.27
N ILE A 145 -3.50 -12.62 -7.29
CA ILE A 145 -4.95 -12.83 -7.45
C ILE A 145 -5.22 -13.88 -8.53
N THR A 146 -4.37 -13.91 -9.53
CA THR A 146 -4.40 -14.85 -10.65
C THR A 146 -3.00 -15.43 -10.77
N PRO A 147 -2.85 -16.77 -10.88
CA PRO A 147 -1.55 -17.41 -10.98
C PRO A 147 -0.70 -16.82 -12.12
N GLY A 148 0.58 -16.58 -11.86
CA GLY A 148 1.55 -16.06 -12.83
C GLY A 148 1.41 -14.57 -13.17
N ARG A 149 0.43 -13.84 -12.61
CA ARG A 149 0.25 -12.41 -12.86
C ARG A 149 1.09 -11.51 -11.94
N GLY A 150 1.73 -12.11 -10.96
CA GLY A 150 2.55 -11.42 -9.98
C GLY A 150 1.77 -10.79 -8.83
N ALA A 151 2.49 -10.33 -7.84
CA ALA A 151 1.95 -9.78 -6.60
C ALA A 151 1.05 -8.57 -6.81
N GLN A 152 -0.19 -8.62 -6.32
CA GLN A 152 -1.19 -7.55 -6.45
C GLN A 152 -1.72 -7.06 -5.09
N MET A 153 -1.89 -7.94 -4.10
CA MET A 153 -2.46 -7.61 -2.79
C MET A 153 -1.39 -7.56 -1.71
N VAL A 154 -1.69 -6.88 -0.61
CA VAL A 154 -0.87 -6.84 0.62
C VAL A 154 0.58 -6.40 0.35
N ARG A 155 0.75 -5.18 -0.18
CA ARG A 155 2.06 -4.60 -0.54
C ARG A 155 2.36 -3.29 0.17
N ALA A 156 1.45 -2.80 1.01
CA ALA A 156 1.63 -1.58 1.77
C ALA A 156 2.46 -1.84 3.03
N ALA A 157 3.13 -0.80 3.55
CA ALA A 157 3.91 -0.88 4.77
C ALA A 157 3.14 -1.50 5.93
N GLY A 158 3.75 -2.45 6.63
CA GLY A 158 3.17 -3.12 7.79
C GLY A 158 1.98 -4.03 7.49
N ALA A 159 1.64 -4.25 6.22
CA ALA A 159 0.52 -5.10 5.86
C ALA A 159 0.91 -6.58 5.84
N SER A 160 0.01 -7.43 6.31
CA SER A 160 0.05 -8.88 6.16
C SER A 160 -1.37 -9.42 6.05
N ALA A 161 -1.57 -10.55 5.42
CA ALA A 161 -2.80 -11.33 5.44
C ALA A 161 -2.53 -12.67 6.12
N GLN A 162 -3.51 -13.21 6.82
CA GLN A 162 -3.39 -14.51 7.46
C GLN A 162 -4.07 -15.58 6.61
N LEU A 163 -3.39 -16.68 6.34
CA LEU A 163 -3.95 -17.85 5.70
C LEU A 163 -4.82 -18.61 6.70
N MET A 164 -6.14 -18.67 6.46
CA MET A 164 -7.12 -19.22 7.40
C MET A 164 -7.46 -20.69 7.12
N ALA A 165 -7.61 -21.05 5.86
CA ALA A 165 -7.98 -22.40 5.42
C ALA A 165 -7.55 -22.62 3.95
N LYS A 166 -7.45 -23.89 3.58
CA LYS A 166 -7.22 -24.35 2.20
C LYS A 166 -8.22 -25.44 1.89
N GLU A 167 -9.13 -25.20 0.94
CA GLU A 167 -10.21 -26.11 0.59
C GLU A 167 -10.57 -25.99 -0.90
N ASN A 168 -10.85 -27.10 -1.54
CA ASN A 168 -11.36 -27.14 -2.91
C ASN A 168 -10.55 -26.33 -3.95
N GLY A 169 -9.21 -26.34 -3.83
CA GLY A 169 -8.34 -25.57 -4.73
C GLY A 169 -8.30 -24.06 -4.45
N TYR A 170 -8.85 -23.61 -3.31
CA TYR A 170 -8.82 -22.22 -2.87
C TYR A 170 -8.17 -22.07 -1.51
N ALA A 171 -7.41 -21.00 -1.35
CA ALA A 171 -6.89 -20.51 -0.08
C ALA A 171 -7.77 -19.37 0.43
N THR A 172 -8.23 -19.47 1.67
CA THR A 172 -9.02 -18.44 2.34
C THR A 172 -8.11 -17.53 3.15
N LEU A 173 -8.11 -16.25 2.82
CA LEU A 173 -7.22 -15.24 3.39
C LEU A 173 -8.01 -14.19 4.18
N LYS A 174 -7.56 -13.90 5.40
CA LYS A 174 -8.00 -12.75 6.20
C LYS A 174 -7.13 -11.55 5.87
N MET A 175 -7.70 -10.58 5.18
CA MET A 175 -7.01 -9.39 4.71
C MET A 175 -6.82 -8.35 5.84
N PRO A 176 -5.86 -7.40 5.70
CA PRO A 176 -5.68 -6.30 6.68
C PRO A 176 -6.93 -5.45 6.89
N SER A 177 -7.82 -5.38 5.90
CA SER A 177 -9.10 -4.66 6.00
C SER A 177 -10.16 -5.35 6.86
N GLY A 178 -9.91 -6.62 7.28
CA GLY A 178 -10.88 -7.50 7.93
C GLY A 178 -11.77 -8.30 6.96
N GLU A 179 -11.65 -8.07 5.65
CA GLU A 179 -12.30 -8.89 4.63
C GLU A 179 -11.71 -10.29 4.62
N VAL A 180 -12.56 -11.30 4.56
CA VAL A 180 -12.15 -12.69 4.33
C VAL A 180 -12.51 -13.05 2.89
N ARG A 181 -11.50 -13.45 2.11
CA ARG A 181 -11.69 -13.77 0.70
C ARG A 181 -10.93 -15.01 0.28
N LYS A 182 -11.46 -15.66 -0.76
CA LYS A 182 -10.85 -16.81 -1.43
C LYS A 182 -9.93 -16.35 -2.55
N VAL A 183 -8.81 -17.04 -2.72
CA VAL A 183 -7.86 -16.91 -3.82
C VAL A 183 -7.51 -18.33 -4.28
N LEU A 184 -7.18 -18.54 -5.54
CA LEU A 184 -6.74 -19.86 -6.01
C LEU A 184 -5.48 -20.32 -5.25
N SER A 185 -5.42 -21.59 -4.88
CA SER A 185 -4.30 -22.16 -4.10
C SER A 185 -2.97 -22.12 -4.87
N ALA A 186 -3.02 -22.18 -6.19
CA ALA A 186 -1.87 -22.05 -7.08
C ALA A 186 -1.31 -20.62 -7.17
N CYS A 187 -1.97 -19.60 -6.57
CA CYS A 187 -1.43 -18.24 -6.48
C CYS A 187 -0.26 -18.19 -5.51
N GLU A 188 0.79 -17.48 -5.89
CA GLU A 188 1.96 -17.31 -5.05
C GLU A 188 1.79 -16.16 -4.05
N ALA A 189 2.43 -16.32 -2.90
CA ALA A 189 2.57 -15.29 -1.88
C ALA A 189 3.94 -15.39 -1.20
N SER A 190 4.42 -14.29 -0.64
CA SER A 190 5.63 -14.29 0.20
C SER A 190 5.25 -14.43 1.67
N ILE A 191 6.01 -15.20 2.42
CA ILE A 191 5.82 -15.43 3.86
C ILE A 191 6.37 -14.24 4.65
N GLY A 192 5.60 -13.73 5.62
CA GLY A 192 6.02 -12.65 6.51
C GLY A 192 5.11 -11.43 6.49
N VAL A 193 5.67 -10.29 6.89
CA VAL A 193 4.98 -8.99 7.02
C VAL A 193 5.78 -7.93 6.28
N VAL A 194 5.10 -7.07 5.52
CA VAL A 194 5.77 -5.98 4.78
C VAL A 194 6.51 -5.03 5.71
N SER A 195 7.70 -4.62 5.33
CA SER A 195 8.57 -3.69 6.05
C SER A 195 7.89 -2.35 6.42
N ASN A 196 8.56 -1.55 7.28
CA ASN A 196 8.13 -0.21 7.68
C ASN A 196 6.81 -0.18 8.48
N LEU A 197 6.67 -1.05 9.48
CA LEU A 197 5.49 -1.22 10.33
C LEU A 197 4.94 0.09 10.91
N GLN A 198 5.81 1.03 11.28
CA GLN A 198 5.45 2.28 11.95
C GLN A 198 5.02 3.40 10.98
N HIS A 199 4.94 3.14 9.68
CA HIS A 199 4.59 4.16 8.68
C HIS A 199 3.27 4.87 8.98
N GLN A 200 2.27 4.16 9.48
CA GLN A 200 0.96 4.73 9.82
C GLN A 200 1.00 5.72 11.00
N ASN A 201 1.99 5.61 11.87
CA ASN A 201 2.15 6.44 13.06
C ASN A 201 2.91 7.76 12.79
N VAL A 202 3.40 7.94 11.53
CA VAL A 202 4.14 9.14 11.14
C VAL A 202 3.21 10.32 10.95
N LYS A 203 3.43 11.37 11.75
CA LYS A 203 2.72 12.65 11.66
C LYS A 203 3.50 13.64 10.78
N ILE A 204 2.89 14.12 9.73
CA ILE A 204 3.54 15.02 8.75
C ILE A 204 3.91 16.37 9.39
N GLY A 205 3.07 16.92 10.23
CA GLY A 205 3.29 18.12 11.06
C GLY A 205 3.20 19.46 10.31
N SER A 206 3.40 19.50 8.98
CA SER A 206 3.33 20.75 8.22
C SER A 206 2.67 20.62 6.86
N ALA A 207 2.00 21.69 6.42
CA ALA A 207 1.35 21.75 5.12
C ALA A 207 2.36 21.63 3.95
N GLY A 208 3.54 22.23 4.07
CA GLY A 208 4.59 22.14 3.06
C GLY A 208 5.08 20.72 2.80
N ARG A 209 5.24 19.89 3.85
CA ARG A 209 5.58 18.47 3.68
C ARG A 209 4.48 17.70 2.93
N ARG A 210 3.21 18.02 3.22
CA ARG A 210 2.07 17.42 2.52
C ARG A 210 2.07 17.82 1.04
N ARG A 211 2.37 19.11 0.75
CA ARG A 211 2.49 19.64 -0.62
C ARG A 211 3.61 18.93 -1.39
N ARG A 212 4.78 18.72 -0.79
CA ARG A 212 5.91 17.98 -1.40
C ARG A 212 5.57 16.53 -1.73
N LYS A 213 4.65 15.90 -0.99
CA LYS A 213 4.12 14.57 -1.31
C LYS A 213 3.17 14.56 -2.54
N GLY A 214 2.83 15.72 -3.10
CA GLY A 214 1.94 15.86 -4.25
C GLY A 214 0.46 15.96 -3.87
N ILE A 215 0.16 16.28 -2.62
CA ILE A 215 -1.21 16.47 -2.12
C ILE A 215 -1.48 17.97 -2.06
N ARG A 216 -2.48 18.44 -2.84
CA ARG A 216 -2.94 19.83 -2.84
C ARG A 216 -3.88 20.10 -1.66
N PRO A 217 -4.04 21.36 -1.23
CA PRO A 217 -5.01 21.74 -0.21
C PRO A 217 -6.43 21.35 -0.61
N THR A 218 -7.26 21.08 0.40
CA THR A 218 -8.67 20.73 0.24
C THR A 218 -9.51 21.77 0.96
N VAL A 219 -10.51 22.32 0.28
CA VAL A 219 -11.52 23.20 0.85
C VAL A 219 -12.68 22.34 1.32
N ARG A 220 -13.22 22.62 2.51
CA ARG A 220 -14.39 21.93 3.06
C ARG A 220 -15.65 22.41 2.35
N GLY A 221 -16.61 21.51 2.07
CA GLY A 221 -17.88 21.88 1.44
C GLY A 221 -18.70 22.93 2.19
N VAL A 222 -18.58 22.98 3.53
CA VAL A 222 -19.29 23.92 4.40
C VAL A 222 -18.88 25.39 4.15
N VAL A 223 -17.66 25.64 3.65
CA VAL A 223 -17.14 26.99 3.36
C VAL A 223 -17.28 27.38 1.89
N MET A 224 -17.98 26.58 1.11
CA MET A 224 -18.29 26.86 -0.30
C MET A 224 -19.66 27.54 -0.43
N ASN A 225 -19.93 28.10 -1.61
CA ASN A 225 -21.25 28.58 -1.94
C ASN A 225 -22.29 27.44 -2.09
N ALA A 226 -23.54 27.73 -1.95
CA ALA A 226 -24.63 26.74 -2.07
C ALA A 226 -24.69 26.08 -3.45
N THR A 227 -24.25 26.77 -4.50
CA THR A 227 -24.11 26.23 -5.86
C THR A 227 -22.98 25.21 -6.02
N ASP A 228 -21.92 25.33 -5.22
CA ASP A 228 -20.69 24.52 -5.39
C ASP A 228 -20.73 23.22 -4.58
N HIS A 229 -21.49 23.21 -3.49
CA HIS A 229 -21.56 22.04 -2.62
C HIS A 229 -22.92 21.96 -1.88
N PRO A 230 -23.51 20.76 -1.70
CA PRO A 230 -24.74 20.57 -0.94
C PRO A 230 -24.69 21.04 0.52
N HIS A 231 -23.48 21.21 1.09
CA HIS A 231 -23.25 21.75 2.43
C HIS A 231 -22.89 23.23 2.42
N GLY A 232 -22.90 23.87 1.26
CA GLY A 232 -22.53 25.27 1.10
C GLY A 232 -23.69 26.21 1.46
N GLY A 233 -23.35 27.50 1.57
CA GLY A 233 -24.25 28.58 1.93
C GLY A 233 -24.29 28.88 3.43
N GLY A 234 -24.77 30.10 3.79
CA GLY A 234 -24.86 30.60 5.16
C GLY A 234 -23.67 31.48 5.57
N ASP A 235 -23.70 32.01 6.78
CA ASP A 235 -22.77 33.01 7.32
C ASP A 235 -21.43 32.39 7.84
N GLY A 236 -20.94 31.35 7.24
CA GLY A 236 -19.63 30.74 7.59
C GLY A 236 -19.56 29.98 8.91
N GLY A 237 -20.47 30.16 9.83
CA GLY A 237 -20.54 29.47 11.12
C GLY A 237 -21.45 28.24 11.15
N ARG A 238 -22.11 27.92 10.05
CA ARG A 238 -23.10 26.84 10.00
C ARG A 238 -22.42 25.48 9.94
N HIS A 239 -22.48 24.73 11.02
CA HIS A 239 -22.03 23.37 11.10
C HIS A 239 -23.08 22.40 10.52
N GLY A 240 -22.97 22.15 9.21
CA GLY A 240 -23.83 21.20 8.51
C GLY A 240 -25.22 21.75 8.17
N THR A 241 -25.92 21.03 7.31
CA THR A 241 -27.25 21.42 6.79
C THR A 241 -28.39 20.73 7.52
N GLY A 242 -28.14 20.06 8.66
CA GLY A 242 -29.14 19.18 9.32
C GLY A 242 -29.45 17.91 8.52
N LYS A 243 -28.80 17.73 7.36
CA LYS A 243 -28.93 16.56 6.47
C LYS A 243 -27.74 15.64 6.56
N ALA A 244 -27.90 14.38 6.17
CA ALA A 244 -26.82 13.42 6.10
C ALA A 244 -25.66 13.96 5.22
N PRO A 245 -24.38 13.70 5.59
CA PRO A 245 -23.23 14.18 4.84
C PRO A 245 -23.25 13.73 3.37
N ARG A 246 -22.96 14.66 2.45
CA ARG A 246 -22.99 14.44 1.01
C ARG A 246 -21.66 14.79 0.36
N THR A 247 -21.40 14.16 -0.78
CA THR A 247 -20.31 14.54 -1.70
C THR A 247 -20.69 15.81 -2.47
N PRO A 248 -19.75 16.47 -3.17
CA PRO A 248 -20.07 17.61 -4.06
C PRO A 248 -21.12 17.29 -5.13
N TRP A 249 -21.29 16.03 -5.48
CA TRP A 249 -22.27 15.56 -6.46
C TRP A 249 -23.60 15.09 -5.82
N GLY A 250 -23.82 15.37 -4.55
CA GLY A 250 -25.07 15.06 -3.85
C GLY A 250 -25.18 13.63 -3.30
N GLN A 251 -24.24 12.74 -3.60
CA GLN A 251 -24.24 11.37 -3.11
C GLN A 251 -24.01 11.31 -1.60
N LEU A 252 -24.73 10.45 -0.89
CA LEU A 252 -24.50 10.18 0.54
C LEU A 252 -23.09 9.60 0.77
N THR A 253 -22.37 10.13 1.77
CA THR A 253 -21.02 9.66 2.13
C THR A 253 -21.04 8.53 3.15
N LEU A 254 -22.08 8.44 3.97
CA LEU A 254 -22.26 7.40 4.98
C LEU A 254 -23.24 6.35 4.49
N GLY A 255 -22.89 5.07 4.68
CA GLY A 255 -23.74 3.93 4.35
C GLY A 255 -23.86 3.58 2.86
N PHE A 256 -23.42 4.44 1.95
CA PHE A 256 -23.47 4.16 0.52
C PHE A 256 -22.42 3.12 0.10
N ARG A 257 -22.86 2.08 -0.63
CA ARG A 257 -21.99 1.03 -1.15
C ARG A 257 -21.29 1.50 -2.42
N THR A 258 -19.98 1.80 -2.34
CA THR A 258 -19.18 2.31 -3.47
C THR A 258 -18.57 1.23 -4.36
N ARG A 259 -18.64 -0.04 -3.97
CA ARG A 259 -18.12 -1.15 -4.78
C ARG A 259 -19.07 -1.48 -5.93
N HIS A 260 -18.60 -1.28 -7.17
CA HIS A 260 -19.37 -1.60 -8.39
C HIS A 260 -19.03 -2.98 -8.98
N ASN A 261 -17.82 -3.49 -8.77
CA ASN A 261 -17.40 -4.79 -9.30
C ASN A 261 -18.08 -5.94 -8.56
N LYS A 262 -19.15 -6.49 -9.15
CA LYS A 262 -19.89 -7.64 -8.61
C LYS A 262 -19.30 -8.99 -9.02
N LYS A 263 -18.48 -9.05 -10.09
CA LYS A 263 -17.93 -10.32 -10.62
C LYS A 263 -17.13 -11.12 -9.58
N THR A 264 -16.41 -10.42 -8.70
CA THR A 264 -15.57 -11.03 -7.66
C THR A 264 -16.26 -11.20 -6.31
N ASN A 265 -17.59 -10.98 -6.21
CA ASN A 265 -18.32 -11.16 -4.95
C ASN A 265 -18.30 -12.62 -4.49
N LYS A 266 -18.32 -13.58 -5.43
CA LYS A 266 -18.20 -15.02 -5.15
C LYS A 266 -16.91 -15.41 -4.42
N MET A 267 -15.86 -14.58 -4.52
CA MET A 267 -14.59 -14.78 -3.83
C MET A 267 -14.56 -14.15 -2.44
N ILE A 268 -15.59 -13.41 -2.01
CA ILE A 268 -15.67 -12.77 -0.70
C ILE A 268 -16.52 -13.64 0.20
N VAL A 269 -15.90 -14.24 1.21
CA VAL A 269 -16.59 -15.04 2.24
C VAL A 269 -17.23 -14.11 3.27
N ARG A 270 -16.48 -13.11 3.73
CA ARG A 270 -16.96 -12.12 4.70
C ARG A 270 -16.52 -10.71 4.30
N SER A 271 -17.47 -9.80 4.19
CA SER A 271 -17.20 -8.39 3.87
C SER A 271 -16.51 -7.68 5.04
N ARG A 272 -15.67 -6.69 4.76
CA ARG A 272 -15.05 -5.81 5.77
C ARG A 272 -16.06 -5.03 6.64
N HIS A 273 -17.31 -4.93 6.23
CA HIS A 273 -18.37 -4.22 6.93
C HIS A 273 -19.28 -5.14 7.76
N GLU A 274 -19.13 -6.44 7.60
CA GLU A 274 -19.91 -7.43 8.34
C GLU A 274 -19.44 -7.47 9.80
N GLY A 275 -20.38 -7.39 10.73
CA GLY A 275 -20.10 -7.29 12.16
C GLY A 275 -19.86 -5.88 12.71
N LYS A 276 -19.82 -4.83 11.85
CA LYS A 276 -19.70 -3.41 12.27
C LYS A 276 -21.05 -2.69 12.38
N ARG A 277 -22.15 -3.38 12.09
CA ARG A 277 -23.50 -2.84 12.33
C ARG A 277 -23.89 -3.24 13.76
N LYS A 278 -23.65 -2.37 14.70
CA LYS A 278 -24.46 -2.20 15.90
C LYS A 278 -25.29 -0.96 15.71
#